data_b01b30ffcecbbd67fb115b3782eb001a
#
_entry.id   b01b30ffcecbbd67fb115b3782eb001a
#
_cell.length_a   1.000
_cell.length_b   1.000
_cell.length_c   1.000
_cell.angle_alpha   90.00
_cell.angle_beta   90.00
_cell.angle_gamma   90.00
#
_symmetry.space_group_name_H-M   'P 1'
#
loop_
_entity.id
_entity.type
_entity.pdbx_description
1 polymer ?
#
loop_
_entity_poly.entity_id
_entity_poly.type
_entity_poly.pdbx_seq_one_letter_code
_entity_poly.pdbx_strand_id
1 'polypeptide(L)'
;MNIAIVTGASSGMGREFVLQLSGYVQVDEIWVIARREAALESLREEVSVPIRPIVLDLCESASFDTVASLLEAEKPNIKLLVNAAGFGKFGAYHKVSLEDERRMIDLNCTALVMMTRLCIPHMAPGSHILELDSLSAFQPVPYITTYAATKSFVLSYSRSMNRELKNKGIRVMAMNPGWVKTEFFNHAFQTNGDGEVQYFNRLYEAKDCVATGLKDLYKTKKDYSVHGLPVKIQVAMVKLVPHRFVMNIWPNQQKKPKNNVGLTTDGK
;
A
#
# COMPACT_ATOMS: atom_id res chain seq x y z
N MET A 1 1.67 -21.05 -16.17
CA MET A 1 2.46 -20.67 -14.97
C MET A 1 1.59 -19.83 -14.05
N ASN A 2 1.53 -20.18 -12.76
CA ASN A 2 0.84 -19.39 -11.73
C ASN A 2 1.82 -18.38 -11.15
N ILE A 3 1.42 -17.11 -11.06
CA ILE A 3 2.29 -16.07 -10.51
C ILE A 3 1.61 -15.24 -9.43
N ALA A 4 2.43 -14.60 -8.60
CA ALA A 4 2.04 -13.43 -7.83
C ALA A 4 2.76 -12.18 -8.38
N ILE A 5 2.10 -11.02 -8.32
CA ILE A 5 2.70 -9.74 -8.67
C ILE A 5 2.66 -8.84 -7.45
N VAL A 6 3.81 -8.25 -7.09
CA VAL A 6 3.92 -7.32 -5.96
C VAL A 6 4.58 -6.03 -6.42
N THR A 7 3.85 -4.93 -6.39
CA THR A 7 4.42 -3.60 -6.65
C THR A 7 4.97 -2.99 -5.35
N GLY A 8 5.98 -2.13 -5.45
CA GLY A 8 6.64 -1.55 -4.27
C GLY A 8 7.45 -2.56 -3.44
N ALA A 9 7.88 -3.66 -4.06
CA ALA A 9 8.50 -4.80 -3.39
C ALA A 9 9.93 -4.54 -2.86
N SER A 10 10.55 -3.39 -3.17
CA SER A 10 11.94 -3.11 -2.78
C SER A 10 12.13 -2.79 -1.29
N SER A 11 11.05 -2.50 -0.54
CA SER A 11 11.14 -2.18 0.90
C SER A 11 9.79 -2.28 1.61
N GLY A 12 9.83 -2.10 2.93
CA GLY A 12 8.65 -1.93 3.77
C GLY A 12 7.63 -3.06 3.62
N MET A 13 6.34 -2.69 3.56
CA MET A 13 5.27 -3.68 3.48
C MET A 13 5.24 -4.45 2.16
N GLY A 14 5.64 -3.82 1.02
CA GLY A 14 5.72 -4.52 -0.26
C GLY A 14 6.73 -5.68 -0.22
N ARG A 15 7.93 -5.43 0.34
CA ARG A 15 8.93 -6.49 0.57
C ARG A 15 8.40 -7.57 1.52
N GLU A 16 7.75 -7.17 2.59
CA GLU A 16 7.21 -8.08 3.58
C GLU A 16 6.10 -8.99 3.01
N PHE A 17 5.30 -8.49 2.06
CA PHE A 17 4.35 -9.34 1.32
C PHE A 17 5.05 -10.46 0.55
N VAL A 18 6.17 -10.15 -0.13
CA VAL A 18 6.96 -11.16 -0.85
C VAL A 18 7.45 -12.25 0.10
N LEU A 19 7.91 -11.88 1.31
CA LEU A 19 8.41 -12.82 2.31
C LEU A 19 7.34 -13.76 2.86
N GLN A 20 6.08 -13.33 2.90
CA GLN A 20 5.01 -14.06 3.60
C GLN A 20 4.00 -14.76 2.67
N LEU A 21 3.88 -14.34 1.40
CA LEU A 21 2.78 -14.80 0.54
C LEU A 21 2.77 -16.31 0.28
N SER A 22 3.93 -16.97 0.29
CA SER A 22 4.05 -18.43 0.08
C SER A 22 3.32 -19.27 1.15
N GLY A 23 3.07 -18.71 2.32
CA GLY A 23 2.25 -19.33 3.36
C GLY A 23 0.74 -19.32 3.07
N TYR A 24 0.31 -18.64 2.02
CA TYR A 24 -1.11 -18.43 1.68
C TYR A 24 -1.48 -18.82 0.25
N VAL A 25 -0.57 -18.71 -0.69
CA VAL A 25 -0.81 -19.00 -2.11
C VAL A 25 0.38 -19.75 -2.71
N GLN A 26 0.08 -20.77 -3.52
CA GLN A 26 1.08 -21.51 -4.28
C GLN A 26 1.25 -20.85 -5.65
N VAL A 27 2.46 -20.41 -5.96
CA VAL A 27 2.85 -19.81 -7.24
C VAL A 27 4.18 -20.36 -7.71
N ASP A 28 4.38 -20.36 -9.01
CA ASP A 28 5.60 -20.83 -9.66
C ASP A 28 6.68 -19.72 -9.67
N GLU A 29 6.26 -18.45 -9.66
CA GLU A 29 7.14 -17.29 -9.72
C GLU A 29 6.47 -16.06 -9.07
N ILE A 30 7.27 -15.16 -8.50
CA ILE A 30 6.81 -13.86 -7.99
C ILE A 30 7.43 -12.74 -8.82
N TRP A 31 6.60 -11.96 -9.50
CA TRP A 31 7.03 -10.75 -10.19
C TRP A 31 7.06 -9.58 -9.21
N VAL A 32 8.24 -9.02 -9.01
CA VAL A 32 8.47 -7.93 -8.05
C VAL A 32 8.81 -6.65 -8.80
N ILE A 33 7.97 -5.63 -8.61
CA ILE A 33 8.04 -4.38 -9.38
C ILE A 33 8.44 -3.23 -8.45
N ALA A 34 9.58 -2.58 -8.73
CA ALA A 34 10.01 -1.34 -8.11
C ALA A 34 11.16 -0.72 -8.90
N ARG A 35 11.65 0.46 -8.45
CA ARG A 35 12.75 1.20 -9.12
C ARG A 35 14.15 0.71 -8.73
N ARG A 36 14.31 0.11 -7.54
CA ARG A 36 15.62 -0.26 -6.97
C ARG A 36 15.96 -1.71 -7.29
N GLU A 37 16.71 -1.92 -8.36
CA GLU A 37 17.08 -3.24 -8.86
C GLU A 37 17.76 -4.11 -7.79
N ALA A 38 18.84 -3.61 -7.16
CA ALA A 38 19.57 -4.36 -6.15
C ALA A 38 18.68 -4.83 -4.97
N ALA A 39 17.70 -4.01 -4.57
CA ALA A 39 16.76 -4.38 -3.52
C ALA A 39 15.72 -5.42 -3.97
N LEU A 40 15.40 -5.49 -5.27
CA LEU A 40 14.56 -6.55 -5.82
C LEU A 40 15.35 -7.85 -5.96
N GLU A 41 16.58 -7.78 -6.45
CA GLU A 41 17.45 -8.95 -6.61
C GLU A 41 17.75 -9.63 -5.27
N SER A 42 17.97 -8.87 -4.19
CA SER A 42 18.23 -9.43 -2.86
C SER A 42 17.07 -10.29 -2.31
N LEU A 43 15.86 -10.16 -2.85
CA LEU A 43 14.73 -11.03 -2.46
C LEU A 43 14.95 -12.50 -2.85
N ARG A 44 15.78 -12.79 -3.85
CA ARG A 44 16.11 -14.16 -4.27
C ARG A 44 16.76 -15.00 -3.15
N GLU A 45 17.46 -14.34 -2.24
CA GLU A 45 18.12 -14.98 -1.11
C GLU A 45 17.18 -15.19 0.09
N GLU A 46 16.02 -14.52 0.10
CA GLU A 46 15.12 -14.51 1.25
C GLU A 46 13.89 -15.41 1.08
N VAL A 47 13.57 -15.83 -0.15
CA VAL A 47 12.41 -16.69 -0.43
C VAL A 47 12.79 -17.84 -1.34
N SER A 48 12.12 -18.98 -1.16
CA SER A 48 12.36 -20.19 -1.98
C SER A 48 11.65 -20.16 -3.34
N VAL A 49 10.62 -19.32 -3.49
CA VAL A 49 9.89 -19.18 -4.75
C VAL A 49 10.72 -18.31 -5.70
N PRO A 50 10.88 -18.71 -6.97
CA PRO A 50 11.59 -17.91 -7.96
C PRO A 50 11.10 -16.46 -8.00
N ILE A 51 12.04 -15.50 -8.00
CA ILE A 51 11.77 -14.06 -8.09
C ILE A 51 12.12 -13.55 -9.48
N ARG A 52 11.22 -12.80 -10.08
CA ARG A 52 11.45 -12.05 -11.30
C ARG A 52 11.41 -10.54 -11.02
N PRO A 53 12.55 -9.88 -10.94
CA PRO A 53 12.63 -8.44 -10.82
C PRO A 53 12.19 -7.74 -12.11
N ILE A 54 11.34 -6.73 -11.97
CA ILE A 54 10.89 -5.86 -13.07
C ILE A 54 11.14 -4.42 -12.60
N VAL A 55 12.20 -3.82 -13.14
CA VAL A 55 12.65 -2.49 -12.70
C VAL A 55 11.87 -1.43 -13.45
N LEU A 56 10.88 -0.82 -12.80
CA LEU A 56 9.98 0.18 -13.38
C LEU A 56 9.66 1.30 -12.39
N ASP A 57 9.50 2.53 -12.89
CA ASP A 57 8.82 3.62 -12.17
C ASP A 57 7.35 3.67 -12.59
N LEU A 58 6.47 3.28 -11.71
CA LEU A 58 5.03 3.26 -11.98
C LEU A 58 4.37 4.66 -12.03
N CYS A 59 5.14 5.74 -11.89
CA CYS A 59 4.70 7.08 -12.24
C CYS A 59 4.82 7.37 -13.75
N GLU A 60 5.52 6.52 -14.50
CA GLU A 60 5.75 6.68 -15.94
C GLU A 60 4.77 5.82 -16.74
N SER A 61 4.10 6.40 -17.74
CA SER A 61 3.11 5.70 -18.56
C SER A 61 3.69 4.50 -19.32
N ALA A 62 4.94 4.61 -19.81
CA ALA A 62 5.64 3.54 -20.52
C ALA A 62 5.83 2.27 -19.67
N SER A 63 5.80 2.40 -18.34
CA SER A 63 5.87 1.26 -17.42
C SER A 63 4.68 0.32 -17.59
N PHE A 64 3.50 0.86 -17.86
CA PHE A 64 2.29 0.05 -18.07
C PHE A 64 2.30 -0.67 -19.41
N ASP A 65 2.89 -0.06 -20.45
CA ASP A 65 3.07 -0.72 -21.75
C ASP A 65 4.03 -1.91 -21.63
N THR A 66 5.08 -1.76 -20.81
CA THR A 66 6.02 -2.85 -20.48
C THR A 66 5.30 -3.98 -19.76
N VAL A 67 4.52 -3.70 -18.72
CA VAL A 67 3.75 -4.71 -17.98
C VAL A 67 2.75 -5.39 -18.90
N ALA A 68 2.01 -4.63 -19.71
CA ALA A 68 1.04 -5.18 -20.66
C ALA A 68 1.69 -6.13 -21.66
N SER A 69 2.85 -5.76 -22.22
CA SER A 69 3.62 -6.57 -23.15
C SER A 69 4.09 -7.88 -22.52
N LEU A 70 4.57 -7.84 -21.27
CA LEU A 70 4.97 -9.03 -20.53
C LEU A 70 3.79 -9.98 -20.27
N LEU A 71 2.66 -9.43 -19.84
CA LEU A 71 1.44 -10.21 -19.58
C LEU A 71 0.90 -10.86 -20.85
N GLU A 72 0.90 -10.14 -21.96
CA GLU A 72 0.42 -10.68 -23.25
C GLU A 72 1.36 -11.76 -23.82
N ALA A 73 2.68 -11.57 -23.68
CA ALA A 73 3.68 -12.52 -24.16
C ALA A 73 3.65 -13.84 -23.38
N GLU A 74 3.53 -13.78 -22.06
CA GLU A 74 3.65 -14.96 -21.19
C GLU A 74 2.31 -15.56 -20.76
N LYS A 75 1.23 -14.80 -20.83
CA LYS A 75 -0.14 -15.20 -20.47
C LYS A 75 -0.22 -15.96 -19.15
N PRO A 76 0.38 -15.42 -18.07
CA PRO A 76 0.41 -16.09 -16.79
C PRO A 76 -0.99 -16.15 -16.18
N ASN A 77 -1.20 -17.09 -15.24
CA ASN A 77 -2.35 -17.10 -14.37
C ASN A 77 -2.00 -16.36 -13.05
N ILE A 78 -2.47 -15.14 -12.88
CA ILE A 78 -2.18 -14.32 -11.71
C ILE A 78 -3.05 -14.79 -10.54
N LYS A 79 -2.45 -15.39 -9.53
CA LYS A 79 -3.12 -15.85 -8.31
C LYS A 79 -3.27 -14.75 -7.28
N LEU A 80 -2.30 -13.83 -7.23
CA LEU A 80 -2.29 -12.72 -6.30
C LEU A 80 -1.66 -11.48 -6.95
N LEU A 81 -2.37 -10.36 -6.90
CA LEU A 81 -1.82 -9.04 -7.14
C LEU A 81 -1.77 -8.29 -5.80
N VAL A 82 -0.61 -7.74 -5.45
CA VAL A 82 -0.44 -6.83 -4.32
C VAL A 82 0.02 -5.47 -4.85
N ASN A 83 -0.85 -4.49 -4.84
CA ASN A 83 -0.51 -3.11 -5.14
C ASN A 83 -0.02 -2.42 -3.86
N ALA A 84 1.29 -2.52 -3.59
CA ALA A 84 1.91 -1.91 -2.42
C ALA A 84 2.82 -0.72 -2.75
N ALA A 85 2.99 -0.37 -4.03
CA ALA A 85 3.68 0.84 -4.43
C ALA A 85 2.90 2.07 -3.98
N GLY A 86 3.58 3.00 -3.32
CA GLY A 86 2.96 4.23 -2.85
C GLY A 86 3.89 5.00 -1.92
N PHE A 87 3.67 6.29 -1.81
CA PHE A 87 4.35 7.15 -0.85
C PHE A 87 3.43 8.25 -0.35
N GLY A 88 3.87 8.95 0.69
CA GLY A 88 3.20 10.13 1.22
C GLY A 88 4.17 11.24 1.51
N LYS A 89 3.70 12.49 1.49
CA LYS A 89 4.38 13.67 1.98
C LYS A 89 3.53 14.33 3.06
N PHE A 90 4.18 14.74 4.13
CA PHE A 90 3.53 15.30 5.31
C PHE A 90 3.99 16.76 5.48
N GLY A 91 3.04 17.66 5.59
CA GLY A 91 3.30 19.09 5.77
C GLY A 91 2.10 19.93 5.42
N ALA A 92 2.17 21.23 5.76
CA ALA A 92 1.19 22.20 5.33
C ALA A 92 1.20 22.31 3.78
N TYR A 93 0.07 22.71 3.18
CA TYR A 93 -0.13 22.72 1.73
C TYR A 93 0.97 23.46 0.94
N HIS A 94 1.57 24.50 1.53
CA HIS A 94 2.62 25.29 0.89
C HIS A 94 4.04 24.72 1.07
N LYS A 95 4.19 23.65 1.85
CA LYS A 95 5.47 22.96 2.13
C LYS A 95 5.66 21.70 1.28
N VAL A 96 4.59 21.12 0.78
CA VAL A 96 4.62 20.00 -0.15
C VAL A 96 4.68 20.57 -1.57
N SER A 97 5.61 20.12 -2.38
CA SER A 97 5.73 20.59 -3.77
C SER A 97 4.56 20.09 -4.61
N LEU A 98 4.16 20.86 -5.62
CA LEU A 98 3.12 20.44 -6.57
C LEU A 98 3.53 19.15 -7.30
N GLU A 99 4.81 18.96 -7.57
CA GLU A 99 5.33 17.73 -8.17
C GLU A 99 5.16 16.54 -7.26
N ASP A 100 5.46 16.66 -5.96
CA ASP A 100 5.22 15.57 -4.99
C ASP A 100 3.72 15.25 -4.89
N GLU A 101 2.85 16.25 -4.88
CA GLU A 101 1.40 16.02 -4.85
C GLU A 101 0.90 15.30 -6.10
N ARG A 102 1.35 15.73 -7.28
CA ARG A 102 1.05 15.06 -8.56
C ARG A 102 1.53 13.60 -8.53
N ARG A 103 2.80 13.36 -8.16
CA ARG A 103 3.38 12.01 -8.09
C ARG A 103 2.71 11.12 -7.04
N MET A 104 2.21 11.67 -5.92
CA MET A 104 1.40 10.90 -4.98
C MET A 104 0.10 10.40 -5.62
N ILE A 105 -0.57 11.23 -6.42
CA ILE A 105 -1.79 10.83 -7.14
C ILE A 105 -1.45 9.80 -8.21
N ASP A 106 -0.41 10.03 -8.99
CA ASP A 106 0.03 9.12 -10.05
C ASP A 106 0.37 7.73 -9.49
N LEU A 107 1.17 7.66 -8.42
CA LEU A 107 1.58 6.38 -7.87
C LEU A 107 0.49 5.70 -7.03
N ASN A 108 -0.16 6.45 -6.12
CA ASN A 108 -1.10 5.85 -5.18
C ASN A 108 -2.46 5.53 -5.82
N CYS A 109 -2.86 6.25 -6.87
CA CYS A 109 -4.16 6.08 -7.52
C CYS A 109 -4.03 5.54 -8.95
N THR A 110 -3.39 6.30 -9.85
CA THR A 110 -3.31 5.95 -11.27
C THR A 110 -2.61 4.62 -11.48
N ALA A 111 -1.42 4.44 -10.88
CA ALA A 111 -0.66 3.20 -11.01
C ALA A 111 -1.43 1.98 -10.46
N LEU A 112 -2.08 2.14 -9.31
CA LEU A 112 -2.91 1.09 -8.71
C LEU A 112 -4.05 0.67 -9.65
N VAL A 113 -4.78 1.62 -10.22
CA VAL A 113 -5.87 1.34 -11.18
C VAL A 113 -5.33 0.66 -12.43
N MET A 114 -4.23 1.17 -13.01
CA MET A 114 -3.62 0.61 -14.22
C MET A 114 -3.16 -0.83 -13.98
N MET A 115 -2.39 -1.08 -12.92
CA MET A 115 -1.94 -2.43 -12.58
C MET A 115 -3.11 -3.39 -12.35
N THR A 116 -4.12 -2.97 -11.61
CA THR A 116 -5.32 -3.77 -11.37
C THR A 116 -6.02 -4.13 -12.68
N ARG A 117 -6.23 -3.14 -13.56
CA ARG A 117 -6.91 -3.33 -14.84
C ARG A 117 -6.13 -4.22 -15.80
N LEU A 118 -4.81 -4.09 -15.87
CA LEU A 118 -3.94 -4.94 -16.70
C LEU A 118 -3.93 -6.40 -16.21
N CYS A 119 -3.97 -6.61 -14.90
CA CYS A 119 -3.87 -7.95 -14.33
C CYS A 119 -5.19 -8.75 -14.39
N ILE A 120 -6.36 -8.11 -14.28
CA ILE A 120 -7.68 -8.80 -14.25
C ILE A 120 -7.91 -9.78 -15.41
N PRO A 121 -7.56 -9.49 -16.70
CA PRO A 121 -7.72 -10.44 -17.78
C PRO A 121 -6.92 -11.75 -17.61
N HIS A 122 -5.88 -11.72 -16.79
CA HIS A 122 -4.98 -12.84 -16.49
C HIS A 122 -5.30 -13.54 -15.17
N MET A 123 -6.46 -13.25 -14.56
CA MET A 123 -6.90 -13.80 -13.29
C MET A 123 -8.05 -14.80 -13.48
N ALA A 124 -7.89 -16.01 -12.93
CA ALA A 124 -8.94 -17.02 -12.87
C ALA A 124 -9.77 -16.92 -11.57
N PRO A 125 -10.95 -17.56 -11.49
CA PRO A 125 -11.67 -17.69 -10.23
C PRO A 125 -10.79 -18.22 -9.10
N GLY A 126 -10.91 -17.64 -7.92
CA GLY A 126 -10.06 -17.91 -6.75
C GLY A 126 -8.81 -17.05 -6.67
N SER A 127 -8.59 -16.14 -7.63
CA SER A 127 -7.52 -15.14 -7.55
C SER A 127 -7.87 -13.99 -6.60
N HIS A 128 -6.83 -13.29 -6.10
CA HIS A 128 -6.96 -12.23 -5.12
C HIS A 128 -6.22 -10.96 -5.53
N ILE A 129 -6.76 -9.82 -5.16
CA ILE A 129 -6.12 -8.51 -5.27
C ILE A 129 -6.08 -7.88 -3.88
N LEU A 130 -4.91 -7.46 -3.44
CA LEU A 130 -4.72 -6.70 -2.22
C LEU A 130 -4.22 -5.30 -2.58
N GLU A 131 -4.98 -4.30 -2.16
CA GLU A 131 -4.64 -2.88 -2.33
C GLU A 131 -4.10 -2.32 -1.02
N LEU A 132 -2.82 -1.92 -0.98
CA LEU A 132 -2.24 -1.34 0.21
C LEU A 132 -2.75 0.08 0.41
N ASP A 133 -3.62 0.21 1.37
CA ASP A 133 -4.29 1.43 1.73
C ASP A 133 -3.70 2.04 3.02
N SER A 134 -4.49 2.72 3.81
CA SER A 134 -4.10 3.35 5.07
C SER A 134 -5.30 3.60 5.98
N LEU A 135 -5.05 3.69 7.28
CA LEU A 135 -6.02 4.22 8.24
C LEU A 135 -6.53 5.63 7.87
N SER A 136 -5.69 6.44 7.20
CA SER A 136 -6.07 7.78 6.74
C SER A 136 -7.19 7.80 5.70
N ALA A 137 -7.53 6.64 5.11
CA ALA A 137 -8.64 6.51 4.16
C ALA A 137 -10.03 6.76 4.75
N PHE A 138 -10.17 6.61 6.08
CA PHE A 138 -11.48 6.69 6.72
C PHE A 138 -11.91 8.11 7.11
N GLN A 139 -11.02 9.10 6.99
CA GLN A 139 -11.29 10.47 7.38
C GLN A 139 -10.39 11.48 6.66
N PRO A 140 -10.80 12.75 6.48
CA PRO A 140 -9.87 13.81 6.11
C PRO A 140 -8.82 14.02 7.19
N VAL A 141 -7.54 14.18 6.79
CA VAL A 141 -6.43 14.37 7.75
C VAL A 141 -5.61 15.60 7.35
N PRO A 142 -5.72 16.72 8.07
CA PRO A 142 -4.90 17.90 7.84
C PRO A 142 -3.39 17.59 7.89
N TYR A 143 -2.59 18.31 7.12
CA TYR A 143 -1.12 18.15 6.97
C TYR A 143 -0.64 16.85 6.31
N ILE A 144 -1.55 15.96 5.95
CA ILE A 144 -1.31 14.80 5.08
C ILE A 144 -2.42 14.71 4.02
N THR A 145 -2.89 15.86 3.56
CA THR A 145 -4.14 16.04 2.82
C THR A 145 -4.20 15.20 1.54
N THR A 146 -3.24 15.39 0.63
CA THR A 146 -3.23 14.66 -0.66
C THR A 146 -3.04 13.17 -0.44
N TYR A 147 -2.14 12.77 0.47
CA TYR A 147 -1.98 11.35 0.82
C TYR A 147 -3.29 10.74 1.33
N ALA A 148 -3.96 11.37 2.30
CA ALA A 148 -5.22 10.87 2.85
C ALA A 148 -6.32 10.79 1.77
N ALA A 149 -6.38 11.77 0.87
CA ALA A 149 -7.31 11.77 -0.26
C ALA A 149 -7.05 10.60 -1.22
N THR A 150 -5.77 10.32 -1.57
CA THR A 150 -5.42 9.15 -2.39
C THR A 150 -5.80 7.84 -1.71
N LYS A 151 -5.65 7.74 -0.39
CA LYS A 151 -6.04 6.53 0.35
C LYS A 151 -7.56 6.38 0.47
N SER A 152 -8.32 7.47 0.60
CA SER A 152 -9.79 7.42 0.50
C SER A 152 -10.26 6.94 -0.89
N PHE A 153 -9.56 7.34 -1.95
CA PHE A 153 -9.78 6.81 -3.29
C PHE A 153 -9.53 5.29 -3.32
N VAL A 154 -8.39 4.81 -2.81
CA VAL A 154 -8.03 3.38 -2.79
C VAL A 154 -9.07 2.55 -2.05
N LEU A 155 -9.52 2.98 -0.87
CA LEU A 155 -10.55 2.29 -0.10
C LEU A 155 -11.86 2.16 -0.89
N SER A 156 -12.32 3.26 -1.48
CA SER A 156 -13.55 3.28 -2.28
C SER A 156 -13.44 2.40 -3.52
N TYR A 157 -12.34 2.53 -4.26
CA TYR A 157 -12.05 1.74 -5.46
C TYR A 157 -12.01 0.24 -5.15
N SER A 158 -11.23 -0.17 -4.15
CA SER A 158 -11.07 -1.57 -3.76
C SER A 158 -12.40 -2.23 -3.41
N ARG A 159 -13.22 -1.55 -2.63
CA ARG A 159 -14.53 -2.07 -2.20
C ARG A 159 -15.51 -2.20 -3.36
N SER A 160 -15.52 -1.25 -4.29
CA SER A 160 -16.32 -1.29 -5.49
C SER A 160 -15.88 -2.43 -6.40
N MET A 161 -14.58 -2.53 -6.68
CA MET A 161 -14.00 -3.62 -7.48
C MET A 161 -14.26 -5.00 -6.87
N ASN A 162 -14.22 -5.15 -5.55
CA ASN A 162 -14.58 -6.39 -4.88
C ASN A 162 -16.02 -6.82 -5.17
N ARG A 163 -16.92 -5.87 -5.29
CA ARG A 163 -18.32 -6.15 -5.66
C ARG A 163 -18.48 -6.49 -7.13
N GLU A 164 -17.83 -5.74 -8.01
CA GLU A 164 -17.91 -5.95 -9.47
C GLU A 164 -17.31 -7.30 -9.89
N LEU A 165 -16.17 -7.69 -9.29
CA LEU A 165 -15.46 -8.91 -9.63
C LEU A 165 -15.99 -10.16 -8.94
N LYS A 166 -16.99 -10.03 -8.08
CA LYS A 166 -17.57 -11.17 -7.35
C LYS A 166 -18.01 -12.30 -8.27
N ASN A 167 -18.70 -11.98 -9.37
CA ASN A 167 -19.17 -12.99 -10.33
C ASN A 167 -18.07 -13.64 -11.15
N LYS A 168 -16.87 -13.02 -11.19
CA LYS A 168 -15.66 -13.61 -11.77
C LYS A 168 -14.91 -14.48 -10.77
N GLY A 169 -15.36 -14.56 -9.52
CA GLY A 169 -14.67 -15.30 -8.46
C GLY A 169 -13.34 -14.68 -8.04
N ILE A 170 -13.11 -13.40 -8.36
CA ILE A 170 -11.91 -12.65 -7.99
C ILE A 170 -12.25 -11.79 -6.77
N ARG A 171 -11.42 -11.84 -5.75
CA ARG A 171 -11.60 -11.08 -4.53
C ARG A 171 -10.64 -9.90 -4.46
N VAL A 172 -11.17 -8.72 -4.14
CA VAL A 172 -10.38 -7.51 -3.90
C VAL A 172 -10.52 -7.10 -2.44
N MET A 173 -9.41 -6.70 -1.79
CA MET A 173 -9.43 -6.23 -0.41
C MET A 173 -8.47 -5.07 -0.21
N ALA A 174 -8.94 -3.99 0.42
CA ALA A 174 -8.08 -2.92 0.92
C ALA A 174 -7.41 -3.35 2.24
N MET A 175 -6.12 -3.10 2.39
CA MET A 175 -5.40 -3.26 3.65
C MET A 175 -5.09 -1.88 4.23
N ASN A 176 -5.66 -1.57 5.38
CA ASN A 176 -5.62 -0.25 6.02
C ASN A 176 -4.78 -0.29 7.31
N PRO A 177 -3.44 -0.30 7.21
CA PRO A 177 -2.59 -0.23 8.39
C PRO A 177 -2.68 1.14 9.07
N GLY A 178 -2.39 1.15 10.37
CA GLY A 178 -2.02 2.37 11.09
C GLY A 178 -0.60 2.79 10.73
N TRP A 179 0.11 3.41 11.67
CA TRP A 179 1.51 3.76 11.49
C TRP A 179 2.39 2.51 11.54
N VAL A 180 3.23 2.30 10.50
CA VAL A 180 4.09 1.11 10.37
C VAL A 180 5.54 1.56 10.23
N LYS A 181 6.43 0.96 10.99
CA LYS A 181 7.88 1.21 10.92
C LYS A 181 8.41 0.71 9.57
N THR A 182 8.67 1.62 8.66
CA THR A 182 9.22 1.35 7.32
C THR A 182 9.95 2.57 6.80
N GLU A 183 10.70 2.41 5.71
CA GLU A 183 11.33 3.52 4.98
C GLU A 183 10.33 4.60 4.50
N PHE A 184 9.05 4.34 4.54
CA PHE A 184 8.00 5.30 4.17
C PHE A 184 8.17 6.64 4.88
N PHE A 185 8.54 6.62 6.16
CA PHE A 185 8.75 7.85 6.93
C PHE A 185 9.94 8.68 6.44
N ASN A 186 10.99 8.05 5.92
CA ASN A 186 12.16 8.75 5.38
C ASN A 186 11.76 9.68 4.21
N HIS A 187 10.78 9.28 3.41
CA HIS A 187 10.25 10.07 2.31
C HIS A 187 9.16 11.05 2.76
N ALA A 188 8.32 10.65 3.72
CA ALA A 188 7.16 11.42 4.16
C ALA A 188 7.56 12.76 4.81
N PHE A 189 8.72 12.82 5.48
CA PHE A 189 9.23 14.02 6.14
C PHE A 189 10.15 14.89 5.29
N GLN A 190 10.48 14.49 4.08
CA GLN A 190 11.24 15.31 3.13
C GLN A 190 10.35 16.38 2.51
N THR A 191 10.08 17.44 3.27
CA THR A 191 9.28 18.60 2.86
C THR A 191 10.02 19.89 3.17
N ASN A 192 9.55 21.02 2.65
CA ASN A 192 10.17 22.30 2.86
C ASN A 192 9.88 22.89 4.26
N GLY A 193 10.76 22.67 5.21
CA GLY A 193 10.72 23.24 6.56
C GLY A 193 10.33 22.24 7.68
N ASP A 194 10.17 22.75 8.90
CA ASP A 194 9.79 21.95 10.06
C ASP A 194 8.39 21.37 9.88
N GLY A 195 8.29 20.05 10.09
CA GLY A 195 7.05 19.32 9.85
C GLY A 195 5.98 19.58 10.89
N GLU A 196 4.76 19.80 10.45
CA GLU A 196 3.57 19.84 11.33
C GLU A 196 3.23 18.47 11.91
N VAL A 197 3.77 17.39 11.31
CA VAL A 197 3.52 16.01 11.72
C VAL A 197 4.74 15.49 12.47
N GLN A 198 4.61 15.26 13.76
CA GLN A 198 5.74 14.88 14.63
C GLN A 198 5.36 13.86 15.71
N TYR A 199 4.09 13.57 15.92
CA TYR A 199 3.61 12.68 16.96
C TYR A 199 2.85 11.50 16.40
N PHE A 200 3.25 10.28 16.82
CA PHE A 200 2.64 9.02 16.41
C PHE A 200 2.18 8.24 17.62
N ASN A 201 0.90 7.90 17.69
CA ASN A 201 0.32 7.22 18.84
C ASN A 201 0.91 5.82 19.05
N ARG A 202 1.10 5.08 17.97
CA ARG A 202 1.58 3.70 17.99
C ARG A 202 2.16 3.33 16.65
N LEU A 203 3.34 2.73 16.69
CA LEU A 203 3.98 2.13 15.51
C LEU A 203 3.85 0.62 15.56
N TYR A 204 3.52 0.02 14.43
CA TYR A 204 3.44 -1.43 14.26
C TYR A 204 4.59 -1.92 13.39
N GLU A 205 4.95 -3.20 13.53
CA GLU A 205 5.90 -3.84 12.64
C GLU A 205 5.21 -4.23 11.31
N ALA A 206 5.95 -4.10 10.19
CA ALA A 206 5.43 -4.45 8.87
C ALA A 206 4.98 -5.93 8.81
N LYS A 207 5.77 -6.81 9.42
CA LYS A 207 5.51 -8.25 9.52
C LYS A 207 4.11 -8.56 10.08
N ASP A 208 3.75 -7.94 11.21
CA ASP A 208 2.48 -8.21 11.88
C ASP A 208 1.28 -7.67 11.11
N CYS A 209 1.47 -6.49 10.50
CA CYS A 209 0.46 -5.88 9.64
C CYS A 209 0.19 -6.75 8.41
N VAL A 210 1.22 -7.19 7.70
CA VAL A 210 1.13 -8.03 6.50
C VAL A 210 0.52 -9.38 6.82
N ALA A 211 0.94 -10.04 7.93
CA ALA A 211 0.35 -11.30 8.38
C ALA A 211 -1.17 -11.16 8.62
N THR A 212 -1.61 -10.03 9.20
CA THR A 212 -3.04 -9.75 9.39
C THR A 212 -3.74 -9.56 8.04
N GLY A 213 -3.15 -8.79 7.12
CA GLY A 213 -3.70 -8.54 5.79
C GLY A 213 -3.88 -9.84 4.99
N LEU A 214 -2.85 -10.66 4.90
CA LEU A 214 -2.91 -11.95 4.21
C LEU A 214 -3.92 -12.91 4.86
N LYS A 215 -3.94 -13.00 6.19
CA LYS A 215 -4.94 -13.79 6.91
C LYS A 215 -6.36 -13.31 6.61
N ASP A 216 -6.60 -12.02 6.65
CA ASP A 216 -7.94 -11.47 6.36
C ASP A 216 -8.33 -11.70 4.89
N LEU A 217 -7.38 -11.59 3.95
CA LEU A 217 -7.62 -11.84 2.53
C LEU A 217 -8.01 -13.29 2.26
N TYR A 218 -7.30 -14.26 2.83
CA TYR A 218 -7.50 -15.68 2.50
C TYR A 218 -8.46 -16.43 3.44
N LYS A 219 -8.66 -15.96 4.68
CA LYS A 219 -9.41 -16.69 5.71
C LYS A 219 -10.71 -16.00 6.16
N THR A 220 -11.02 -14.81 5.64
CA THR A 220 -12.25 -14.09 6.02
C THR A 220 -13.00 -13.60 4.79
N LYS A 221 -14.17 -12.96 4.98
CA LYS A 221 -14.96 -12.32 3.91
C LYS A 221 -14.94 -10.79 3.98
N LYS A 222 -14.01 -10.20 4.74
CA LYS A 222 -13.90 -8.75 4.89
C LYS A 222 -13.52 -8.09 3.58
N ASP A 223 -14.06 -6.92 3.30
CA ASP A 223 -13.72 -6.09 2.13
C ASP A 223 -12.58 -5.10 2.43
N TYR A 224 -12.20 -4.95 3.70
CA TYR A 224 -10.99 -4.27 4.13
C TYR A 224 -10.39 -4.93 5.40
N SER A 225 -9.08 -4.79 5.59
CA SER A 225 -8.34 -5.30 6.74
C SER A 225 -7.73 -4.16 7.55
N VAL A 226 -7.77 -4.29 8.88
CA VAL A 226 -7.15 -3.35 9.83
C VAL A 226 -6.39 -4.16 10.88
N HIS A 227 -5.10 -3.83 11.08
CA HIS A 227 -4.29 -4.45 12.12
C HIS A 227 -4.41 -3.70 13.45
N GLY A 228 -4.50 -4.47 14.53
CA GLY A 228 -4.52 -3.95 15.91
C GLY A 228 -5.91 -3.51 16.40
N LEU A 229 -6.27 -3.95 17.62
CA LEU A 229 -7.56 -3.62 18.24
C LEU A 229 -7.77 -2.11 18.41
N PRO A 230 -6.79 -1.31 18.87
CA PRO A 230 -6.96 0.13 19.00
C PRO A 230 -7.29 0.83 17.68
N VAL A 231 -6.66 0.39 16.58
CA VAL A 231 -6.92 0.95 15.24
C VAL A 231 -8.32 0.56 14.75
N LYS A 232 -8.77 -0.67 15.02
CA LYS A 232 -10.16 -1.11 14.71
C LYS A 232 -11.20 -0.26 15.43
N ILE A 233 -10.96 0.03 16.73
CA ILE A 233 -11.84 0.90 17.52
C ILE A 233 -11.84 2.31 16.93
N GLN A 234 -10.68 2.86 16.57
CA GLN A 234 -10.57 4.17 15.93
C GLN A 234 -11.36 4.24 14.62
N VAL A 235 -11.24 3.24 13.75
CA VAL A 235 -12.01 3.15 12.50
C VAL A 235 -13.52 3.12 12.76
N ALA A 236 -13.96 2.35 13.76
CA ALA A 236 -15.37 2.29 14.13
C ALA A 236 -15.89 3.64 14.61
N MET A 237 -15.13 4.33 15.48
CA MET A 237 -15.48 5.65 16.00
C MET A 237 -15.55 6.72 14.90
N VAL A 238 -14.57 6.74 13.99
CA VAL A 238 -14.51 7.71 12.89
C VAL A 238 -15.74 7.61 11.98
N LYS A 239 -16.29 6.42 11.79
CA LYS A 239 -17.51 6.21 11.00
C LYS A 239 -18.79 6.75 11.64
N LEU A 240 -18.78 6.95 12.96
CA LEU A 240 -19.94 7.41 13.72
C LEU A 240 -19.90 8.91 14.03
N VAL A 241 -18.71 9.51 14.06
CA VAL A 241 -18.50 10.91 14.43
C VAL A 241 -18.37 11.78 13.19
N PRO A 242 -19.07 12.93 13.10
CA PRO A 242 -18.90 13.84 11.97
C PRO A 242 -17.43 14.26 11.79
N HIS A 243 -16.93 14.19 10.55
CA HIS A 243 -15.52 14.42 10.24
C HIS A 243 -14.98 15.78 10.72
N ARG A 244 -15.82 16.83 10.77
CA ARG A 244 -15.41 18.15 11.28
C ARG A 244 -14.86 18.11 12.71
N PHE A 245 -15.34 17.19 13.55
CA PHE A 245 -14.81 17.01 14.91
C PHE A 245 -13.52 16.18 14.89
N VAL A 246 -13.50 15.13 14.07
CA VAL A 246 -12.33 14.25 13.94
C VAL A 246 -11.13 15.01 13.38
N MET A 247 -11.34 15.92 12.42
CA MET A 247 -10.28 16.76 11.84
C MET A 247 -9.56 17.65 12.86
N ASN A 248 -10.19 17.98 13.99
CA ASN A 248 -9.54 18.76 15.06
C ASN A 248 -8.69 17.89 16.00
N ILE A 249 -8.96 16.59 16.06
CA ILE A 249 -8.23 15.68 16.96
C ILE A 249 -6.78 15.54 16.52
N TRP A 250 -6.55 15.29 15.23
CA TRP A 250 -5.22 15.07 14.68
C TRP A 250 -4.27 16.28 14.84
N PRO A 251 -4.60 17.52 14.42
CA PRO A 251 -3.75 18.68 14.65
C PRO A 251 -3.47 18.93 16.13
N ASN A 252 -4.44 18.68 17.01
CA ASN A 252 -4.25 18.82 18.46
C ASN A 252 -3.28 17.75 19.03
N GLN A 253 -3.29 16.54 18.48
CA GLN A 253 -2.31 15.52 18.84
C GLN A 253 -0.89 15.94 18.44
N GLN A 254 -0.75 16.63 17.30
CA GLN A 254 0.55 17.09 16.80
C GLN A 254 1.18 18.22 17.66
N LYS A 255 0.42 18.86 18.55
CA LYS A 255 0.94 19.81 19.55
C LYS A 255 1.70 19.13 20.69
N LYS A 256 1.60 17.80 20.83
CA LYS A 256 2.34 17.04 21.84
C LYS A 256 3.84 17.03 21.51
N PRO A 257 4.71 16.88 22.53
CA PRO A 257 6.15 16.74 22.30
C PRO A 257 6.44 15.62 21.30
N LYS A 258 7.43 15.86 20.45
CA LYS A 258 7.89 14.87 19.49
C LYS A 258 8.25 13.59 20.21
N ASN A 259 7.60 12.49 19.89
CA ASN A 259 7.97 11.19 20.38
C ASN A 259 8.84 10.50 19.32
N ASN A 260 10.13 10.37 19.60
CA ASN A 260 11.07 9.60 18.79
C ASN A 260 10.79 8.10 18.96
N VAL A 261 9.59 7.64 18.60
CA VAL A 261 9.24 6.24 18.70
C VAL A 261 9.88 5.52 17.51
N GLY A 262 11.20 5.23 17.63
CA GLY A 262 11.87 4.26 16.77
C GLY A 262 11.94 4.58 15.27
N LEU A 263 11.89 5.87 14.91
CA LEU A 263 12.33 6.33 13.60
C LEU A 263 13.85 6.29 13.63
N THR A 264 14.44 5.20 13.19
CA THR A 264 15.89 5.13 13.02
C THR A 264 16.28 6.12 11.93
N THR A 265 17.00 7.16 12.34
CA THR A 265 17.72 8.09 11.43
C THR A 265 19.00 7.44 10.91
N ASP A 266 19.07 6.13 10.87
CA ASP A 266 20.23 5.37 10.40
C ASP A 266 20.17 5.22 8.88
N GLY A 267 20.41 6.35 8.24
CA GLY A 267 20.63 6.49 6.80
C GLY A 267 21.70 7.53 6.56
N LYS A 268 22.94 7.29 7.07
CA LYS A 268 24.15 7.91 6.51
C LYS A 268 24.79 6.96 5.54
#